data_c58c9e7256e9a5d65f0873ebb3a55189
#
_entry.id   c58c9e7256e9a5d65f0873ebb3a55189
#
_cell.length_a   1.000
_cell.length_b   1.000
_cell.length_c   1.000
_cell.angle_alpha   90.00
_cell.angle_beta   90.00
_cell.angle_gamma   90.00
#
_symmetry.space_group_name_H-M   'P 1'
#
loop_
_entity.id
_entity.type
_entity.pdbx_description
1 polymer ?
#
loop_
_entity_poly.entity_id
_entity_poly.type
_entity_poly.pdbx_seq_one_letter_code
_entity_poly.pdbx_strand_id
1 'polypeptide(L)'
;AVAAPPDIPAEERGTGAVVSLDHSAADLKVPADAGVIPVPGTDPIRIAVITFALPRDNLLIAEATKLALAPLFPNRGIKLIFCTFEEFDRIVLSRGAEFILGTSGAVTRLSTFGLRPLATLVSKGGPDPNRNEGSAVIVREDHREFQTLGDLKGRTIAASNALSFPGWQIVLGEVAKFGINPNEFFGKTIFTGDARSISDIVKLVLDEKADAGVLRLCAYEQFIERHPEAVGELRVLDRRDNVDVACVHSTDLYPGFTMAVTELISPEAARRATLALLSMPPTERGAR
;
A
#
# COMPACT_ATOMS: atom_id res chain seq x y z
N ALA A 1 -34.52 8.84 15.20
CA ALA A 1 -33.73 7.76 15.77
C ALA A 1 -33.33 6.84 14.60
N VAL A 2 -32.10 6.92 14.14
CA VAL A 2 -31.52 6.01 13.14
C VAL A 2 -30.99 4.81 13.94
N ALA A 3 -31.42 3.61 13.58
CA ALA A 3 -30.97 2.38 14.21
C ALA A 3 -29.46 2.16 13.94
N ALA A 4 -28.74 1.74 14.97
CA ALA A 4 -27.35 1.32 14.84
C ALA A 4 -27.25 0.08 13.93
N PRO A 5 -26.18 -0.05 13.12
CA PRO A 5 -25.98 -1.24 12.32
C PRO A 5 -25.78 -2.47 13.24
N PRO A 6 -26.18 -3.67 12.80
CA PRO A 6 -26.07 -4.88 13.60
C PRO A 6 -24.59 -5.22 13.87
N ASP A 7 -24.30 -5.64 15.10
CA ASP A 7 -22.99 -6.17 15.50
C ASP A 7 -22.67 -7.43 14.68
N ILE A 8 -21.59 -7.38 13.91
CA ILE A 8 -21.06 -8.55 13.22
C ILE A 8 -20.26 -9.37 14.25
N PRO A 9 -20.57 -10.67 14.44
CA PRO A 9 -19.84 -11.53 15.38
C PRO A 9 -18.35 -11.56 15.09
N ALA A 10 -17.53 -11.59 16.14
CA ALA A 10 -16.07 -11.54 16.06
C ALA A 10 -15.41 -12.73 15.32
N GLU A 11 -16.16 -13.77 14.98
CA GLU A 11 -15.68 -15.00 14.35
C GLU A 11 -15.56 -14.92 12.81
N GLU A 12 -16.09 -13.89 12.15
CA GLU A 12 -16.01 -13.75 10.68
C GLU A 12 -14.91 -12.77 10.19
N ARG A 13 -14.10 -12.25 11.08
CA ARG A 13 -12.91 -11.47 10.66
C ARG A 13 -11.84 -12.44 10.20
N GLY A 14 -11.65 -12.54 8.90
CA GLY A 14 -10.61 -13.35 8.29
C GLY A 14 -9.26 -13.12 8.99
N THR A 15 -8.72 -14.17 9.58
CA THR A 15 -7.45 -14.19 10.30
C THR A 15 -6.30 -14.06 9.30
N GLY A 16 -6.00 -12.85 8.86
CA GLY A 16 -4.65 -12.52 8.47
C GLY A 16 -3.80 -12.65 9.75
N ALA A 17 -2.86 -13.58 9.81
CA ALA A 17 -2.01 -13.76 10.96
C ALA A 17 -1.20 -12.48 11.19
N VAL A 18 -1.61 -11.68 12.16
CA VAL A 18 -0.83 -10.57 12.69
C VAL A 18 0.12 -11.18 13.71
N VAL A 19 1.38 -11.33 13.34
CA VAL A 19 2.43 -11.68 14.30
C VAL A 19 2.90 -10.37 14.93
N SER A 20 2.53 -10.14 16.17
CA SER A 20 3.16 -9.11 17.01
C SER A 20 4.64 -9.49 17.19
N LEU A 21 5.55 -8.57 16.87
CA LEU A 21 7.00 -8.77 16.91
C LEU A 21 7.60 -8.71 18.34
N ASP A 22 6.80 -9.00 19.37
CA ASP A 22 7.32 -9.15 20.75
C ASP A 22 7.99 -10.52 21.01
N HIS A 23 8.00 -11.40 20.02
CA HIS A 23 8.80 -12.63 20.07
C HIS A 23 10.01 -12.45 19.16
N SER A 24 11.20 -12.58 19.75
CA SER A 24 12.46 -12.46 18.99
C SER A 24 12.42 -13.38 17.78
N ALA A 25 12.65 -12.84 16.58
CA ALA A 25 12.69 -13.59 15.33
C ALA A 25 13.72 -14.75 15.32
N ALA A 26 14.51 -14.88 16.40
CA ALA A 26 15.49 -15.93 16.61
C ALA A 26 14.86 -17.33 16.81
N ASP A 27 13.57 -17.40 17.18
CA ASP A 27 12.90 -18.69 17.48
C ASP A 27 12.03 -19.22 16.32
N LEU A 28 11.81 -18.42 15.29
CA LEU A 28 11.09 -18.84 14.07
C LEU A 28 12.08 -19.48 13.06
N LYS A 29 12.60 -20.65 13.41
CA LYS A 29 13.35 -21.46 12.42
C LYS A 29 12.36 -21.97 11.38
N VAL A 30 12.58 -21.63 10.11
CA VAL A 30 11.99 -22.43 9.01
C VAL A 30 12.41 -23.87 9.26
N PRO A 31 11.48 -24.82 9.44
CA PRO A 31 11.83 -26.21 9.65
C PRO A 31 12.75 -26.66 8.52
N ALA A 32 13.87 -27.30 8.83
CA ALA A 32 14.82 -27.81 7.84
C ALA A 32 14.18 -28.84 6.88
N ASP A 33 13.01 -29.34 7.24
CA ASP A 33 12.15 -30.25 6.48
C ASP A 33 11.03 -29.54 5.69
N ALA A 34 11.09 -28.21 5.53
CA ALA A 34 10.24 -27.48 4.58
C ALA A 34 10.54 -27.98 3.16
N GLY A 35 10.20 -29.24 2.90
CA GLY A 35 10.52 -29.96 1.68
C GLY A 35 10.11 -29.17 0.44
N VAL A 36 10.84 -29.39 -0.64
CA VAL A 36 10.60 -28.84 -1.96
C VAL A 36 9.12 -28.96 -2.32
N ILE A 37 8.50 -27.85 -2.68
CA ILE A 37 7.11 -27.83 -3.14
C ILE A 37 7.10 -28.26 -4.60
N PRO A 38 6.45 -29.36 -4.97
CA PRO A 38 6.29 -29.70 -6.37
C PRO A 38 5.27 -28.74 -6.98
N VAL A 39 5.77 -27.68 -7.61
CA VAL A 39 4.97 -26.84 -8.51
C VAL A 39 5.22 -27.36 -9.92
N PRO A 40 4.19 -27.79 -10.66
CA PRO A 40 4.37 -28.29 -12.02
C PRO A 40 5.05 -27.27 -12.92
N GLY A 41 6.01 -27.74 -13.73
CA GLY A 41 6.71 -26.95 -14.73
C GLY A 41 8.16 -26.59 -14.36
N THR A 42 8.92 -26.24 -15.38
CA THR A 42 10.34 -25.84 -15.30
C THR A 42 10.53 -24.32 -15.35
N ASP A 43 9.47 -23.56 -15.70
CA ASP A 43 9.53 -22.12 -15.83
C ASP A 43 9.79 -21.44 -14.47
N PRO A 44 10.50 -20.32 -14.45
CA PRO A 44 10.72 -19.57 -13.23
C PRO A 44 9.41 -19.17 -12.55
N ILE A 45 9.39 -19.18 -11.23
CA ILE A 45 8.31 -18.57 -10.42
C ILE A 45 8.36 -17.06 -10.65
N ARG A 46 7.24 -16.47 -10.98
CA ARG A 46 7.10 -15.04 -11.28
C ARG A 46 6.53 -14.30 -10.09
N ILE A 47 7.16 -13.20 -9.72
CA ILE A 47 6.66 -12.25 -8.71
C ILE A 47 6.40 -10.94 -9.44
N ALA A 48 5.14 -10.54 -9.58
CA ALA A 48 4.78 -9.21 -10.07
C ALA A 48 4.86 -8.19 -8.92
N VAL A 49 5.55 -7.09 -9.17
CA VAL A 49 5.80 -6.03 -8.18
C VAL A 49 5.31 -4.71 -8.72
N ILE A 50 4.35 -4.09 -8.05
CA ILE A 50 3.95 -2.70 -8.37
C ILE A 50 5.13 -1.78 -8.08
N THR A 51 5.51 -0.97 -9.06
CA THR A 51 6.51 0.08 -8.89
C THR A 51 5.90 1.45 -9.11
N PHE A 52 6.15 2.34 -8.15
CA PHE A 52 5.90 3.78 -8.29
C PHE A 52 7.21 4.43 -8.78
N ALA A 53 7.55 4.33 -10.08
CA ALA A 53 8.81 4.78 -10.65
C ALA A 53 10.02 4.49 -9.74
N LEU A 54 10.48 3.24 -9.79
CA LEU A 54 11.74 2.74 -9.21
C LEU A 54 12.29 3.52 -7.98
N PRO A 55 11.60 3.61 -6.88
CA PRO A 55 12.29 3.91 -5.64
C PRO A 55 13.21 2.72 -5.37
N ARG A 56 14.47 3.01 -5.10
CA ARG A 56 15.50 2.02 -4.75
C ARG A 56 15.02 1.04 -3.66
N ASP A 57 14.14 1.50 -2.80
CA ASP A 57 13.57 0.74 -1.69
C ASP A 57 12.65 -0.40 -2.16
N ASN A 58 11.80 -0.20 -3.17
CA ASN A 58 10.92 -1.27 -3.69
C ASN A 58 11.74 -2.39 -4.36
N LEU A 59 12.86 -2.05 -5.00
CA LEU A 59 13.78 -3.04 -5.55
C LEU A 59 14.41 -3.88 -4.44
N LEU A 60 14.84 -3.26 -3.35
CA LEU A 60 15.45 -3.97 -2.20
C LEU A 60 14.45 -4.91 -1.54
N ILE A 61 13.19 -4.47 -1.34
CA ILE A 61 12.13 -5.30 -0.79
C ILE A 61 11.83 -6.50 -1.71
N ALA A 62 11.73 -6.26 -3.02
CA ALA A 62 11.45 -7.31 -3.99
C ALA A 62 12.58 -8.34 -4.06
N GLU A 63 13.86 -7.92 -4.04
CA GLU A 63 15.01 -8.82 -4.00
C GLU A 63 15.10 -9.59 -2.68
N ALA A 64 14.82 -8.98 -1.53
CA ALA A 64 14.76 -9.66 -0.24
C ALA A 64 13.65 -10.73 -0.23
N THR A 65 12.47 -10.40 -0.75
CA THR A 65 11.34 -11.32 -0.90
C THR A 65 11.72 -12.52 -1.81
N LYS A 66 12.35 -12.24 -2.94
CA LYS A 66 12.87 -13.27 -3.85
C LYS A 66 13.83 -14.23 -3.13
N LEU A 67 14.78 -13.68 -2.36
CA LEU A 67 15.75 -14.47 -1.60
C LEU A 67 15.06 -15.36 -0.54
N ALA A 68 14.04 -14.86 0.14
CA ALA A 68 13.28 -15.61 1.13
C ALA A 68 12.50 -16.78 0.51
N LEU A 69 11.97 -16.59 -0.69
CA LEU A 69 11.17 -17.61 -1.38
C LEU A 69 12.00 -18.60 -2.20
N ALA A 70 13.21 -18.23 -2.62
CA ALA A 70 14.05 -19.07 -3.49
C ALA A 70 14.28 -20.50 -2.97
N PRO A 71 14.53 -20.75 -1.66
CA PRO A 71 14.70 -22.10 -1.14
C PRO A 71 13.48 -23.01 -1.32
N LEU A 72 12.29 -22.44 -1.47
CA LEU A 72 11.05 -23.20 -1.68
C LEU A 72 10.92 -23.73 -3.12
N PHE A 73 11.67 -23.14 -4.06
CA PHE A 73 11.60 -23.47 -5.49
C PHE A 73 13.01 -23.71 -6.10
N PRO A 74 13.81 -24.65 -5.57
CA PRO A 74 15.22 -24.77 -5.91
C PRO A 74 15.48 -25.10 -7.40
N ASN A 75 14.51 -25.71 -8.09
CA ASN A 75 14.66 -26.17 -9.47
C ASN A 75 14.04 -25.19 -10.51
N ARG A 76 13.46 -24.07 -10.07
CA ARG A 76 12.71 -23.16 -10.96
C ARG A 76 13.28 -21.76 -11.06
N GLY A 77 14.04 -21.32 -10.08
CA GLY A 77 14.43 -19.92 -9.98
C GLY A 77 13.23 -18.97 -9.74
N ILE A 78 13.51 -17.70 -9.51
CA ILE A 78 12.47 -16.67 -9.32
C ILE A 78 12.77 -15.47 -10.22
N LYS A 79 11.74 -15.03 -10.96
CA LYS A 79 11.78 -13.86 -11.82
C LYS A 79 10.92 -12.75 -11.23
N LEU A 80 11.50 -11.56 -11.03
CA LEU A 80 10.77 -10.35 -10.68
C LEU A 80 10.25 -9.69 -11.96
N ILE A 81 8.99 -9.23 -11.91
CA ILE A 81 8.32 -8.48 -12.99
C ILE A 81 7.87 -7.17 -12.37
N PHE A 82 8.61 -6.09 -12.65
CA PHE A 82 8.23 -4.75 -12.24
C PHE A 82 7.20 -4.18 -13.20
N CYS A 83 6.11 -3.64 -12.69
CA CYS A 83 4.97 -3.23 -13.50
C CYS A 83 4.28 -1.98 -12.95
N THR A 84 3.60 -1.25 -13.83
CA THR A 84 2.65 -0.19 -13.48
C THR A 84 1.39 -0.76 -12.83
N PHE A 85 0.49 0.09 -12.35
CA PHE A 85 -0.81 -0.35 -11.82
C PHE A 85 -1.64 -1.10 -12.87
N GLU A 86 -1.71 -0.58 -14.08
CA GLU A 86 -2.48 -1.15 -15.19
C GLU A 86 -1.88 -2.48 -15.66
N GLU A 87 -0.56 -2.59 -15.68
CA GLU A 87 0.15 -3.84 -15.99
C GLU A 87 -0.05 -4.89 -14.90
N PHE A 88 -0.03 -4.46 -13.63
CA PHE A 88 -0.29 -5.33 -12.49
C PHE A 88 -1.67 -5.97 -12.59
N ASP A 89 -2.70 -5.18 -12.87
CA ASP A 89 -4.05 -5.69 -13.07
C ASP A 89 -4.11 -6.71 -14.21
N ARG A 90 -3.50 -6.38 -15.36
CA ARG A 90 -3.42 -7.32 -16.50
C ARG A 90 -2.70 -8.62 -16.16
N ILE A 91 -1.60 -8.55 -15.41
CA ILE A 91 -0.85 -9.74 -14.97
C ILE A 91 -1.70 -10.63 -14.08
N VAL A 92 -2.42 -10.06 -13.13
CA VAL A 92 -3.31 -10.81 -12.24
C VAL A 92 -4.44 -11.47 -13.04
N LEU A 93 -5.14 -10.69 -13.87
CA LEU A 93 -6.28 -11.18 -14.67
C LEU A 93 -5.87 -12.26 -15.69
N SER A 94 -4.66 -12.17 -16.24
CA SER A 94 -4.13 -13.16 -17.20
C SER A 94 -3.38 -14.33 -16.55
N ARG A 95 -3.36 -14.42 -15.22
CA ARG A 95 -2.57 -15.42 -14.47
C ARG A 95 -1.07 -15.37 -14.83
N GLY A 96 -0.56 -14.15 -15.05
CA GLY A 96 0.79 -13.90 -15.51
C GLY A 96 1.87 -14.03 -14.44
N ALA A 97 1.51 -14.25 -13.16
CA ALA A 97 2.45 -14.44 -12.06
C ALA A 97 1.87 -15.37 -10.99
N GLU A 98 2.74 -16.05 -10.28
CA GLU A 98 2.43 -16.91 -9.13
C GLU A 98 2.28 -16.10 -7.84
N PHE A 99 3.13 -15.11 -7.68
CA PHE A 99 3.12 -14.20 -6.53
C PHE A 99 2.97 -12.77 -6.99
N ILE A 100 2.40 -11.96 -6.12
CA ILE A 100 2.27 -10.51 -6.33
C ILE A 100 2.66 -9.74 -5.07
N LEU A 101 3.34 -8.64 -5.27
CA LEU A 101 3.73 -7.69 -4.22
C LEU A 101 3.19 -6.31 -4.61
N GLY A 102 2.21 -5.83 -3.87
CA GLY A 102 1.53 -4.58 -4.17
C GLY A 102 0.91 -3.93 -2.95
N THR A 103 0.23 -2.80 -3.13
CA THR A 103 -0.52 -2.17 -2.05
C THR A 103 -1.68 -3.08 -1.60
N SER A 104 -2.02 -3.01 -0.32
CA SER A 104 -3.17 -3.77 0.22
C SER A 104 -4.46 -3.45 -0.54
N GLY A 105 -4.66 -2.21 -0.96
CA GLY A 105 -5.80 -1.81 -1.78
C GLY A 105 -5.86 -2.52 -3.14
N ALA A 106 -4.71 -2.66 -3.83
CA ALA A 106 -4.65 -3.41 -5.09
C ALA A 106 -4.95 -4.89 -4.87
N VAL A 107 -4.37 -5.49 -3.82
CA VAL A 107 -4.63 -6.90 -3.46
C VAL A 107 -6.11 -7.11 -3.12
N THR A 108 -6.71 -6.22 -2.32
CA THR A 108 -8.14 -6.30 -1.95
C THR A 108 -9.04 -6.14 -3.17
N ARG A 109 -8.78 -5.15 -4.02
CA ARG A 109 -9.56 -4.90 -5.23
C ARG A 109 -9.56 -6.11 -6.19
N LEU A 110 -8.43 -6.82 -6.28
CA LEU A 110 -8.26 -7.98 -7.13
C LEU A 110 -8.54 -9.32 -6.42
N SER A 111 -8.97 -9.32 -5.15
CA SER A 111 -9.21 -10.55 -4.37
C SER A 111 -10.28 -11.44 -4.98
N THR A 112 -11.28 -10.87 -5.65
CA THR A 112 -12.33 -11.60 -6.39
C THR A 112 -11.77 -12.44 -7.54
N PHE A 113 -10.55 -12.19 -7.97
CA PHE A 113 -9.83 -12.95 -8.99
C PHE A 113 -8.88 -14.01 -8.38
N GLY A 114 -9.17 -14.47 -7.18
CA GLY A 114 -8.46 -15.58 -6.53
C GLY A 114 -7.17 -15.22 -5.81
N LEU A 115 -6.89 -13.91 -5.60
CA LEU A 115 -5.74 -13.51 -4.80
C LEU A 115 -5.94 -13.86 -3.33
N ARG A 116 -4.89 -14.41 -2.72
CA ARG A 116 -4.84 -14.73 -1.29
C ARG A 116 -3.66 -14.01 -0.65
N PRO A 117 -3.89 -13.05 0.27
CA PRO A 117 -2.81 -12.37 0.97
C PRO A 117 -2.04 -13.35 1.87
N LEU A 118 -0.73 -13.18 1.97
CA LEU A 118 0.17 -14.00 2.78
C LEU A 118 0.79 -13.24 3.94
N ALA A 119 1.34 -12.07 3.66
CA ALA A 119 2.05 -11.25 4.63
C ALA A 119 2.01 -9.78 4.22
N THR A 120 2.06 -8.89 5.21
CA THR A 120 2.17 -7.44 5.00
C THR A 120 3.53 -6.97 5.50
N LEU A 121 4.14 -6.07 4.72
CA LEU A 121 5.42 -5.47 5.05
C LEU A 121 5.29 -4.55 6.26
N VAL A 122 6.21 -4.70 7.21
CA VAL A 122 6.41 -3.73 8.31
C VAL A 122 7.35 -2.65 7.82
N SER A 123 6.92 -1.39 7.82
CA SER A 123 7.74 -0.26 7.43
C SER A 123 8.36 0.43 8.65
N LYS A 124 9.45 1.18 8.41
CA LYS A 124 10.08 1.99 9.47
C LYS A 124 9.20 3.09 10.05
N GLY A 125 8.30 3.62 9.22
CA GLY A 125 7.43 4.75 9.59
C GLY A 125 6.27 4.36 10.49
N GLY A 126 6.01 3.05 10.66
CA GLY A 126 4.95 2.52 11.51
C GLY A 126 5.19 1.05 11.81
N PRO A 127 5.33 0.67 13.09
CA PRO A 127 5.61 -0.71 13.49
C PRO A 127 4.41 -1.64 13.29
N ASP A 128 3.19 -1.11 13.20
CA ASP A 128 1.99 -1.90 12.92
C ASP A 128 1.79 -2.08 11.40
N PRO A 129 1.97 -3.28 10.84
CA PRO A 129 1.80 -3.54 9.42
C PRO A 129 0.37 -3.28 8.93
N ASN A 130 -0.61 -3.24 9.83
CA ASN A 130 -2.02 -2.97 9.49
C ASN A 130 -2.33 -1.48 9.39
N ARG A 131 -1.39 -0.61 9.74
CA ARG A 131 -1.56 0.85 9.82
C ARG A 131 -0.43 1.62 9.15
N ASN A 132 0.05 1.13 8.01
CA ASN A 132 1.22 1.65 7.29
C ASN A 132 0.90 2.46 6.04
N GLU A 133 -0.36 2.49 5.61
CA GLU A 133 -0.81 3.22 4.44
C GLU A 133 -1.90 4.21 4.83
N GLY A 134 -1.79 5.43 4.32
CA GLY A 134 -2.75 6.50 4.54
C GLY A 134 -2.51 7.64 3.55
N SER A 135 -3.35 8.67 3.62
CA SER A 135 -3.23 9.84 2.77
C SER A 135 -3.17 11.12 3.60
N ALA A 136 -2.33 12.05 3.19
CA ALA A 136 -2.37 13.45 3.61
C ALA A 136 -3.01 14.28 2.49
N VAL A 137 -4.09 14.97 2.80
CA VAL A 137 -4.72 15.92 1.88
C VAL A 137 -4.20 17.31 2.18
N ILE A 138 -3.44 17.87 1.26
CA ILE A 138 -2.81 19.18 1.43
C ILE A 138 -3.62 20.27 0.73
N VAL A 139 -3.62 21.45 1.32
CA VAL A 139 -4.12 22.70 0.74
C VAL A 139 -3.14 23.83 1.02
N ARG A 140 -3.28 24.95 0.34
CA ARG A 140 -2.53 26.18 0.68
C ARG A 140 -2.89 26.65 2.09
N GLU A 141 -1.92 27.18 2.81
CA GLU A 141 -2.09 27.68 4.17
C GLU A 141 -3.04 28.88 4.24
N ASP A 142 -3.07 29.74 3.21
CA ASP A 142 -3.90 30.92 3.11
C ASP A 142 -5.37 30.61 2.70
N HIS A 143 -5.68 29.42 2.18
CA HIS A 143 -7.04 28.97 1.85
C HIS A 143 -7.80 28.52 3.11
N ARG A 144 -8.14 29.48 3.98
CA ARG A 144 -8.77 29.22 5.29
C ARG A 144 -10.21 28.71 5.21
N GLU A 145 -10.85 28.78 4.06
CA GLU A 145 -12.18 28.23 3.80
C GLU A 145 -12.20 26.68 3.81
N PHE A 146 -11.07 26.03 3.55
CA PHE A 146 -10.98 24.57 3.61
C PHE A 146 -10.52 24.14 5.01
N GLN A 147 -11.40 23.61 5.83
CA GLN A 147 -11.08 23.11 7.17
C GLN A 147 -11.11 21.57 7.22
N THR A 148 -12.03 20.98 6.46
CA THR A 148 -12.26 19.52 6.42
C THR A 148 -12.25 19.00 4.99
N LEU A 149 -12.14 17.70 4.83
CA LEU A 149 -12.28 17.05 3.52
C LEU A 149 -13.65 17.35 2.89
N GLY A 150 -14.69 17.57 3.71
CA GLY A 150 -16.04 17.94 3.25
C GLY A 150 -16.09 19.23 2.46
N ASP A 151 -15.23 20.22 2.79
CA ASP A 151 -15.17 21.53 2.13
C ASP A 151 -14.62 21.46 0.70
N LEU A 152 -14.04 20.32 0.32
CA LEU A 152 -13.52 20.08 -1.03
C LEU A 152 -14.60 19.60 -2.00
N LYS A 153 -15.87 19.50 -1.59
CA LYS A 153 -16.96 19.15 -2.52
C LYS A 153 -17.04 20.14 -3.68
N GLY A 154 -17.03 19.61 -4.91
CA GLY A 154 -17.04 20.39 -6.15
C GLY A 154 -15.71 21.08 -6.48
N ARG A 155 -14.67 20.90 -5.68
CA ARG A 155 -13.35 21.52 -5.87
C ARG A 155 -12.47 20.71 -6.80
N THR A 156 -11.38 21.32 -7.25
CA THR A 156 -10.34 20.64 -8.05
C THR A 156 -9.32 19.99 -7.14
N ILE A 157 -9.07 18.70 -7.32
CA ILE A 157 -8.08 17.96 -6.54
C ILE A 157 -7.00 17.36 -7.44
N ALA A 158 -5.74 17.42 -7.01
CA ALA A 158 -4.62 16.76 -7.66
C ALA A 158 -4.29 15.45 -6.94
N ALA A 159 -4.04 14.38 -7.69
CA ALA A 159 -3.70 13.06 -7.16
C ALA A 159 -2.68 12.36 -8.07
N SER A 160 -2.08 11.27 -7.61
CA SER A 160 -1.05 10.56 -8.38
C SER A 160 -1.65 9.77 -9.55
N ASN A 161 -2.49 8.79 -9.27
CA ASN A 161 -3.08 7.88 -10.25
C ASN A 161 -4.41 7.32 -9.71
N ALA A 162 -5.39 7.08 -10.57
CA ALA A 162 -6.70 6.57 -10.19
C ALA A 162 -6.65 5.20 -9.49
N LEU A 163 -5.65 4.38 -9.78
CA LEU A 163 -5.43 3.06 -9.15
C LEU A 163 -4.51 3.12 -7.93
N SER A 164 -3.95 4.30 -7.62
CA SER A 164 -3.09 4.46 -6.44
C SER A 164 -3.88 4.38 -5.15
N PHE A 165 -3.58 3.40 -4.31
CA PHE A 165 -4.29 3.22 -3.04
C PHE A 165 -4.07 4.42 -2.11
N PRO A 166 -2.83 4.72 -1.63
CA PRO A 166 -2.62 5.87 -0.74
C PRO A 166 -2.63 7.23 -1.45
N GLY A 167 -2.40 7.24 -2.76
CA GLY A 167 -2.40 8.48 -3.55
C GLY A 167 -3.77 8.90 -4.06
N TRP A 168 -4.83 8.11 -3.85
CA TRP A 168 -6.18 8.43 -4.31
C TRP A 168 -7.29 7.63 -3.64
N GLN A 169 -7.25 6.28 -3.69
CA GLN A 169 -8.42 5.43 -3.33
C GLN A 169 -8.81 5.54 -1.85
N ILE A 170 -7.85 5.73 -0.94
CA ILE A 170 -8.13 5.94 0.49
C ILE A 170 -8.96 7.21 0.68
N VAL A 171 -8.66 8.31 -0.03
CA VAL A 171 -9.43 9.56 0.05
C VAL A 171 -10.85 9.34 -0.46
N LEU A 172 -11.04 8.59 -1.54
CA LEU A 172 -12.38 8.21 -2.00
C LEU A 172 -13.15 7.41 -0.93
N GLY A 173 -12.45 6.53 -0.20
CA GLY A 173 -13.01 5.80 0.94
C GLY A 173 -13.47 6.71 2.07
N GLU A 174 -12.72 7.77 2.40
CA GLU A 174 -13.13 8.77 3.39
C GLU A 174 -14.37 9.54 2.90
N VAL A 175 -14.39 9.95 1.62
CA VAL A 175 -15.57 10.62 1.02
C VAL A 175 -16.81 9.73 1.07
N ALA A 176 -16.67 8.43 0.81
CA ALA A 176 -17.79 7.48 0.87
C ALA A 176 -18.47 7.43 2.26
N LYS A 177 -17.72 7.69 3.35
CA LYS A 177 -18.27 7.75 4.71
C LYS A 177 -19.29 8.90 4.89
N PHE A 178 -19.25 9.91 4.03
CA PHE A 178 -20.26 10.98 4.01
C PHE A 178 -21.58 10.55 3.37
N GLY A 179 -21.70 9.31 2.87
CA GLY A 179 -22.89 8.82 2.15
C GLY A 179 -23.03 9.42 0.76
N ILE A 180 -21.96 9.96 0.19
CA ILE A 180 -21.91 10.58 -1.14
C ILE A 180 -21.19 9.61 -2.08
N ASN A 181 -21.62 9.56 -3.35
CA ASN A 181 -20.84 8.85 -4.40
C ASN A 181 -19.46 9.51 -4.55
N PRO A 182 -18.36 8.83 -4.24
CA PRO A 182 -17.03 9.43 -4.28
C PRO A 182 -16.65 9.98 -5.66
N ASN A 183 -17.16 9.36 -6.74
CA ASN A 183 -16.87 9.79 -8.11
C ASN A 183 -17.55 11.13 -8.50
N GLU A 184 -18.50 11.58 -7.70
CA GLU A 184 -19.25 12.82 -7.93
C GLU A 184 -18.90 13.91 -6.91
N PHE A 185 -17.98 13.61 -5.99
CA PHE A 185 -17.65 14.52 -4.91
C PHE A 185 -16.81 15.70 -5.38
N PHE A 186 -15.73 15.43 -6.10
CA PHE A 186 -14.83 16.46 -6.63
C PHE A 186 -15.34 16.98 -7.97
N GLY A 187 -15.22 18.29 -8.19
CA GLY A 187 -15.59 18.91 -9.47
C GLY A 187 -14.62 18.54 -10.60
N LYS A 188 -13.34 18.39 -10.26
CA LYS A 188 -12.29 17.98 -11.20
C LYS A 188 -11.19 17.24 -10.46
N THR A 189 -10.68 16.17 -11.06
CA THR A 189 -9.47 15.48 -10.58
C THR A 189 -8.36 15.58 -11.62
N ILE A 190 -7.16 15.97 -11.20
CA ILE A 190 -5.96 16.06 -12.02
C ILE A 190 -5.02 14.93 -11.58
N PHE A 191 -4.81 13.93 -12.43
CA PHE A 191 -3.84 12.88 -12.19
C PHE A 191 -2.48 13.28 -12.78
N THR A 192 -1.43 13.23 -11.95
CA THR A 192 -0.06 13.61 -12.35
C THR A 192 0.75 12.44 -12.93
N GLY A 193 0.22 11.21 -12.83
CA GLY A 193 0.89 10.00 -13.28
C GLY A 193 1.65 9.32 -12.15
N ASP A 194 2.89 8.94 -12.39
CA ASP A 194 3.68 8.13 -11.47
C ASP A 194 4.44 8.91 -10.37
N ALA A 195 5.50 8.37 -9.86
CA ALA A 195 6.17 8.74 -8.61
C ALA A 195 6.86 10.13 -8.55
N ARG A 196 7.00 10.86 -9.63
CA ARG A 196 7.39 12.29 -9.55
C ARG A 196 6.22 13.14 -9.05
N SER A 197 5.10 12.51 -8.91
CA SER A 197 3.82 13.11 -8.61
C SER A 197 3.79 13.95 -7.33
N ILE A 198 4.64 13.69 -6.31
CA ILE A 198 4.63 14.48 -5.07
C ILE A 198 4.93 15.96 -5.37
N SER A 199 6.05 16.24 -6.04
CA SER A 199 6.42 17.60 -6.39
C SER A 199 5.43 18.24 -7.38
N ASP A 200 4.91 17.45 -8.33
CA ASP A 200 3.94 17.91 -9.31
C ASP A 200 2.58 18.22 -8.66
N ILE A 201 2.11 17.36 -7.72
CA ILE A 201 0.89 17.60 -6.94
C ILE A 201 1.04 18.85 -6.10
N VAL A 202 2.14 18.98 -5.35
CA VAL A 202 2.40 20.18 -4.53
C VAL A 202 2.45 21.43 -5.39
N LYS A 203 3.13 21.37 -6.54
CA LYS A 203 3.19 22.50 -7.47
C LYS A 203 1.82 22.91 -7.99
N LEU A 204 0.94 21.95 -8.31
CA LEU A 204 -0.43 22.24 -8.73
C LEU A 204 -1.22 22.98 -7.65
N VAL A 205 -1.02 22.64 -6.37
CA VAL A 205 -1.65 23.30 -5.23
C VAL A 205 -1.08 24.70 -5.02
N LEU A 206 0.25 24.85 -5.03
CA LEU A 206 0.91 26.15 -4.85
C LEU A 206 0.62 27.13 -6.00
N ASP A 207 0.53 26.62 -7.24
CA ASP A 207 0.18 27.40 -8.44
C ASP A 207 -1.35 27.69 -8.56
N GLU A 208 -2.16 27.29 -7.57
CA GLU A 208 -3.64 27.44 -7.57
C GLU A 208 -4.34 26.75 -8.76
N LYS A 209 -3.69 25.73 -9.35
CA LYS A 209 -4.27 24.91 -10.42
C LYS A 209 -5.12 23.77 -9.87
N ALA A 210 -4.93 23.45 -8.60
CA ALA A 210 -5.77 22.56 -7.81
C ALA A 210 -6.00 23.18 -6.44
N ASP A 211 -7.22 23.06 -5.91
CA ASP A 211 -7.58 23.55 -4.57
C ASP A 211 -6.93 22.67 -3.49
N ALA A 212 -6.73 21.39 -3.77
CA ALA A 212 -6.13 20.42 -2.86
C ALA A 212 -5.26 19.39 -3.59
N GLY A 213 -4.40 18.71 -2.85
CA GLY A 213 -3.56 17.62 -3.35
C GLY A 213 -3.57 16.42 -2.43
N VAL A 214 -3.55 15.20 -2.99
CA VAL A 214 -3.46 13.95 -2.24
C VAL A 214 -2.04 13.44 -2.26
N LEU A 215 -1.43 13.33 -1.11
CA LEU A 215 -0.11 12.74 -0.91
C LEU A 215 -0.22 11.42 -0.14
N ARG A 216 0.61 10.44 -0.47
CA ARG A 216 0.74 9.24 0.36
C ARG A 216 1.30 9.58 1.75
N LEU A 217 1.09 8.69 2.71
CA LEU A 217 1.63 8.81 4.07
C LEU A 217 3.13 9.15 4.04
N CYS A 218 3.57 10.08 4.90
CA CYS A 218 4.92 10.61 5.02
C CYS A 218 5.46 11.42 3.82
N ALA A 219 4.70 11.56 2.75
CA ALA A 219 5.18 12.30 1.58
C ALA A 219 5.19 13.82 1.81
N TYR A 220 4.31 14.32 2.68
CA TYR A 220 4.30 15.72 3.07
C TYR A 220 5.59 16.08 3.82
N GLU A 221 5.95 15.32 4.85
CA GLU A 221 7.16 15.54 5.65
C GLU A 221 8.42 15.41 4.78
N GLN A 222 8.48 14.37 3.92
CA GLN A 222 9.59 14.19 2.99
C GLN A 222 9.72 15.35 1.98
N PHE A 223 8.60 15.97 1.60
CA PHE A 223 8.62 17.13 0.74
C PHE A 223 9.15 18.35 1.49
N ILE A 224 8.63 18.65 2.68
CA ILE A 224 9.06 19.78 3.52
C ILE A 224 10.54 19.68 3.91
N GLU A 225 11.02 18.46 4.21
CA GLU A 225 12.46 18.25 4.51
C GLU A 225 13.37 18.64 3.33
N ARG A 226 12.94 18.36 2.09
CA ARG A 226 13.69 18.72 0.88
C ARG A 226 13.46 20.16 0.42
N HIS A 227 12.36 20.75 0.81
CA HIS A 227 11.87 22.06 0.41
C HIS A 227 11.49 22.91 1.64
N PRO A 228 12.48 23.26 2.50
CA PRO A 228 12.21 24.01 3.72
C PRO A 228 11.60 25.40 3.44
N GLU A 229 11.77 25.95 2.23
CA GLU A 229 11.12 27.17 1.77
C GLU A 229 9.60 27.06 1.68
N ALA A 230 9.05 25.86 1.55
CA ALA A 230 7.62 25.61 1.50
C ALA A 230 6.96 25.46 2.89
N VAL A 231 7.74 25.55 3.96
CA VAL A 231 7.20 25.54 5.33
C VAL A 231 6.29 26.77 5.52
N GLY A 232 5.04 26.50 5.93
CA GLY A 232 4.04 27.56 6.09
C GLY A 232 3.26 27.92 4.83
N GLU A 233 3.60 27.38 3.66
CA GLU A 233 2.83 27.54 2.42
C GLU A 233 1.68 26.54 2.30
N LEU A 234 1.80 25.40 2.98
CA LEU A 234 0.89 24.27 2.90
C LEU A 234 0.48 23.80 4.30
N ARG A 235 -0.74 23.28 4.39
CA ARG A 235 -1.23 22.55 5.57
C ARG A 235 -1.97 21.28 5.18
N VAL A 236 -2.08 20.36 6.13
CA VAL A 236 -2.81 19.11 5.98
C VAL A 236 -4.23 19.28 6.53
N LEU A 237 -5.24 18.98 5.71
CA LEU A 237 -6.65 18.97 6.13
C LEU A 237 -6.95 17.79 7.05
N ASP A 238 -7.96 17.94 7.91
CA ASP A 238 -8.38 16.88 8.86
C ASP A 238 -7.19 16.20 9.55
N ARG A 239 -6.18 17.03 9.88
CA ARG A 239 -4.91 16.56 10.42
C ARG A 239 -5.11 15.62 11.59
N ARG A 240 -4.60 14.41 11.45
CA ARG A 240 -4.53 13.40 12.48
C ARG A 240 -3.08 13.15 12.82
N ASP A 241 -2.76 13.27 14.10
CA ASP A 241 -1.46 12.89 14.66
C ASP A 241 -1.68 11.55 15.40
N ASN A 242 -0.91 10.54 15.01
CA ASN A 242 -1.03 9.23 15.62
C ASN A 242 0.32 8.84 16.24
N VAL A 243 0.30 8.31 17.45
CA VAL A 243 1.51 7.81 18.14
C VAL A 243 2.14 6.61 17.40
N ASP A 244 1.35 5.90 16.60
CA ASP A 244 1.78 4.71 15.87
C ASP A 244 2.48 5.03 14.54
N VAL A 245 2.34 6.26 14.02
CA VAL A 245 2.95 6.72 12.76
C VAL A 245 3.58 8.10 12.97
N ALA A 246 4.83 8.23 12.58
CA ALA A 246 5.57 9.49 12.73
C ALA A 246 5.13 10.61 11.77
N CYS A 247 4.14 10.36 10.93
CA CYS A 247 3.73 11.26 9.85
C CYS A 247 2.27 11.69 10.01
N VAL A 248 1.97 12.96 9.68
CA VAL A 248 0.61 13.47 9.67
C VAL A 248 -0.21 12.87 8.53
N HIS A 249 -1.50 12.65 8.77
CA HIS A 249 -2.41 12.13 7.76
C HIS A 249 -3.82 12.70 7.93
N SER A 250 -4.63 12.60 6.88
CA SER A 250 -6.03 13.06 6.83
C SER A 250 -7.03 11.93 6.95
N THR A 251 -6.61 10.69 6.71
CA THR A 251 -7.48 9.53 6.51
C THR A 251 -7.26 8.47 7.57
N ASP A 252 -8.09 7.46 7.64
CA ASP A 252 -7.78 6.24 8.37
C ASP A 252 -6.51 5.59 7.80
N LEU A 253 -5.87 4.73 8.61
CA LEU A 253 -4.68 3.99 8.25
C LEU A 253 -5.04 2.55 7.89
N TYR A 254 -4.36 2.03 6.89
CA TYR A 254 -4.61 0.72 6.27
C TYR A 254 -3.34 -0.12 6.21
N PRO A 255 -3.45 -1.44 5.98
CA PRO A 255 -2.29 -2.30 5.77
C PRO A 255 -1.41 -1.80 4.63
N GLY A 256 -0.10 -1.95 4.81
CA GLY A 256 0.90 -1.54 3.83
C GLY A 256 1.05 -2.51 2.65
N PHE A 257 2.24 -2.51 2.06
CA PHE A 257 2.57 -3.42 0.96
C PHE A 257 2.34 -4.87 1.37
N THR A 258 1.57 -5.59 0.56
CA THR A 258 1.10 -6.94 0.85
C THR A 258 1.59 -7.91 -0.21
N MET A 259 2.20 -8.99 0.25
CA MET A 259 2.49 -10.16 -0.57
C MET A 259 1.25 -11.04 -0.65
N ALA A 260 0.87 -11.42 -1.84
CA ALA A 260 -0.22 -12.36 -2.07
C ALA A 260 0.15 -13.41 -3.12
N VAL A 261 -0.62 -14.48 -3.18
CA VAL A 261 -0.51 -15.52 -4.21
C VAL A 261 -1.75 -15.53 -5.08
N THR A 262 -1.55 -15.94 -6.32
CA THR A 262 -2.63 -16.27 -7.24
C THR A 262 -3.07 -17.74 -7.04
N GLU A 263 -4.13 -18.16 -7.71
CA GLU A 263 -4.61 -19.54 -7.68
C GLU A 263 -3.64 -20.56 -8.30
N LEU A 264 -2.57 -20.09 -8.98
CA LEU A 264 -1.50 -20.95 -9.49
C LEU A 264 -0.67 -21.61 -8.39
N ILE A 265 -0.73 -21.07 -7.16
CA ILE A 265 -0.03 -21.61 -5.99
C ILE A 265 -1.00 -22.40 -5.12
N SER A 266 -0.64 -23.65 -4.82
CA SER A 266 -1.43 -24.51 -3.94
C SER A 266 -1.53 -23.92 -2.52
N PRO A 267 -2.57 -24.28 -1.74
CA PRO A 267 -2.66 -23.85 -0.34
C PRO A 267 -1.45 -24.22 0.51
N GLU A 268 -0.88 -25.42 0.29
CA GLU A 268 0.31 -25.87 1.01
C GLU A 268 1.54 -25.02 0.65
N ALA A 269 1.74 -24.73 -0.64
CA ALA A 269 2.81 -23.85 -1.09
C ALA A 269 2.65 -22.43 -0.55
N ALA A 270 1.42 -21.91 -0.52
CA ALA A 270 1.10 -20.62 0.06
C ALA A 270 1.46 -20.56 1.56
N ARG A 271 1.08 -21.59 2.34
CA ARG A 271 1.40 -21.69 3.77
C ARG A 271 2.92 -21.68 4.00
N ARG A 272 3.70 -22.43 3.24
CA ARG A 272 5.17 -22.43 3.34
C ARG A 272 5.78 -21.10 2.96
N ALA A 273 5.27 -20.45 1.92
CA ALA A 273 5.71 -19.12 1.53
C ALA A 273 5.43 -18.08 2.64
N THR A 274 4.25 -18.16 3.28
CA THR A 274 3.93 -17.32 4.45
C THR A 274 4.94 -17.53 5.58
N LEU A 275 5.26 -18.78 5.94
CA LEU A 275 6.25 -19.06 6.98
C LEU A 275 7.63 -18.52 6.62
N ALA A 276 8.07 -18.66 5.37
CA ALA A 276 9.35 -18.12 4.91
C ALA A 276 9.41 -16.59 5.01
N LEU A 277 8.33 -15.90 4.60
CA LEU A 277 8.24 -14.44 4.68
C LEU A 277 8.23 -13.96 6.13
N LEU A 278 7.45 -14.57 7.00
CA LEU A 278 7.37 -14.18 8.42
C LEU A 278 8.64 -14.50 9.20
N SER A 279 9.47 -15.43 8.70
CA SER A 279 10.78 -15.78 9.29
C SER A 279 11.93 -14.89 8.78
N MET A 280 11.65 -13.93 7.89
CA MET A 280 12.69 -13.01 7.41
C MET A 280 13.19 -12.16 8.57
N PRO A 281 14.52 -12.16 8.85
CA PRO A 281 15.06 -11.25 9.84
C PRO A 281 14.83 -9.80 9.36
N PRO A 282 14.62 -8.84 10.28
CA PRO A 282 14.60 -7.42 9.94
C PRO A 282 16.02 -7.03 9.47
N THR A 283 16.25 -7.12 8.15
CA THR A 283 17.56 -6.78 7.57
C THR A 283 17.67 -5.26 7.44
N GLU A 284 18.88 -4.72 7.66
CA GLU A 284 19.15 -3.31 7.39
C GLU A 284 18.83 -2.88 5.95
N ARG A 285 18.71 -3.84 5.01
CA ARG A 285 18.44 -3.61 3.59
C ARG A 285 16.97 -3.74 3.18
N GLY A 286 16.14 -4.41 3.97
CA GLY A 286 14.73 -4.63 3.61
C GLY A 286 13.72 -3.98 4.57
N ALA A 287 14.17 -3.50 5.73
CA ALA A 287 13.34 -2.89 6.76
C ALA A 287 13.67 -1.40 7.00
N ARG A 288 14.33 -0.75 6.04
CA ARG A 288 14.67 0.68 6.12
C ARG A 288 14.02 1.49 5.03
#